data_6d2ce8c960156663602630a30650437d
#
_entry.id   6d2ce8c960156663602630a30650437d
#
_cell.length_a   1.000
_cell.length_b   1.000
_cell.length_c   1.000
_cell.angle_alpha   90.00
_cell.angle_beta   90.00
_cell.angle_gamma   90.00
#
_symmetry.space_group_name_H-M   'P 1'
#
loop_
_entity.id
_entity.type
_entity.pdbx_description
1 polymer ?
#
loop_
_entity_poly.entity_id
_entity_poly.type
_entity_poly.pdbx_seq_one_letter_code
_entity_poly.pdbx_strand_id
1 'polypeptide(L)'
;MIEKSLINLEKTVLVGLITKNQTKQVLNEYLDELNFLTYTAGGKVSKRFTQKMESPDPKYFLGKGKMDELQSYVKVNEIGSVIFD
;
A
#
# COMPACT_ATOMS: atom_id res chain seq x y z
N MET A 1 10.37 26.89 -6.44
CA MET A 1 10.10 25.61 -5.82
C MET A 1 11.10 24.56 -6.28
N ILE A 2 11.46 23.67 -5.41
CA ILE A 2 12.38 22.59 -5.78
C ILE A 2 11.61 21.58 -6.62
N GLU A 3 12.12 21.28 -7.76
CA GLU A 3 11.50 20.29 -8.62
C GLU A 3 11.61 18.90 -8.01
N LYS A 4 10.53 18.14 -8.12
CA LYS A 4 10.53 16.79 -7.62
C LYS A 4 11.55 15.90 -8.30
N SER A 5 11.97 16.28 -9.50
CA SER A 5 13.03 15.55 -10.20
C SER A 5 14.37 15.64 -9.50
N LEU A 6 14.55 16.64 -8.62
CA LEU A 6 15.77 16.81 -7.86
C LEU A 6 15.68 16.17 -6.47
N ILE A 7 14.52 15.63 -6.11
CA ILE A 7 14.28 15.03 -4.82
C ILE A 7 13.82 13.60 -5.06
N ASN A 8 14.43 12.66 -4.37
CA ASN A 8 13.97 11.29 -4.45
C ASN A 8 12.60 11.17 -3.80
N LEU A 9 11.60 10.76 -4.57
CA LEU A 9 10.28 10.51 -4.02
C LEU A 9 10.34 9.30 -3.10
N GLU A 10 9.65 9.39 -1.98
CA GLU A 10 9.58 8.26 -1.05
C GLU A 10 8.77 7.14 -1.70
N LYS A 11 9.36 5.96 -1.80
CA LYS A 11 8.67 4.80 -2.34
C LYS A 11 7.69 4.29 -1.30
N THR A 12 6.45 4.16 -1.71
CA THR A 12 5.36 3.79 -0.82
C THR A 12 4.63 2.56 -1.34
N VAL A 13 4.20 1.71 -0.45
CA VAL A 13 3.37 0.57 -0.78
C VAL A 13 2.00 0.77 -0.14
N LEU A 14 0.95 0.54 -0.90
CA LEU A 14 -0.42 0.59 -0.38
C LEU A 14 -0.87 -0.85 -0.11
N VAL A 15 -1.51 -1.04 1.03
CA VAL A 15 -2.02 -2.35 1.42
C VAL A 15 -3.51 -2.23 1.75
N GLY A 16 -4.32 -3.08 1.15
CA GLY A 16 -5.75 -3.08 1.39
C GLY A 16 -6.31 -4.48 1.54
N LEU A 17 -7.35 -4.60 2.34
CA LEU A 17 -8.06 -5.85 2.53
C LEU A 17 -9.41 -5.81 1.85
N ILE A 18 -9.76 -6.91 1.18
CA ILE A 18 -11.09 -7.08 0.63
C ILE A 18 -11.84 -7.95 1.62
N THR A 19 -12.72 -7.34 2.41
CA THR A 19 -13.54 -8.07 3.36
C THR A 19 -14.87 -8.44 2.74
N LYS A 20 -15.65 -9.25 3.43
CA LYS A 20 -16.94 -9.67 2.87
C LYS A 20 -17.92 -8.53 2.69
N ASN A 21 -17.71 -7.41 3.37
CA ASN A 21 -18.59 -6.23 3.27
C ASN A 21 -18.05 -5.19 2.28
N GLN A 22 -17.02 -5.52 1.54
CA GLN A 22 -16.38 -4.58 0.64
C GLN A 22 -15.99 -5.29 -0.64
N THR A 23 -16.32 -4.69 -1.78
CA THR A 23 -15.98 -5.28 -3.08
C THR A 23 -14.57 -4.88 -3.48
N LYS A 24 -14.00 -5.67 -4.40
CA LYS A 24 -12.70 -5.35 -4.96
C LYS A 24 -12.72 -3.99 -5.67
N GLN A 25 -13.81 -3.68 -6.35
CA GLN A 25 -13.97 -2.41 -7.04
C GLN A 25 -13.92 -1.23 -6.08
N VAL A 26 -14.64 -1.33 -4.97
CA VAL A 26 -14.64 -0.26 -3.96
C VAL A 26 -13.25 -0.08 -3.36
N LEU A 27 -12.56 -1.19 -3.08
CA LEU A 27 -11.20 -1.10 -2.56
C LEU A 27 -10.27 -0.44 -3.56
N ASN A 28 -10.38 -0.80 -4.84
CA ASN A 28 -9.52 -0.22 -5.87
C ASN A 28 -9.75 1.28 -6.01
N GLU A 29 -11.00 1.74 -5.92
CA GLU A 29 -11.30 3.16 -5.94
C GLU A 29 -10.65 3.88 -4.76
N TYR A 30 -10.70 3.27 -3.59
CA TYR A 30 -10.05 3.79 -2.39
C TYR A 30 -8.54 3.89 -2.58
N LEU A 31 -7.95 2.83 -3.11
CA LEU A 31 -6.50 2.81 -3.32
C LEU A 31 -6.08 3.80 -4.40
N ASP A 32 -6.93 4.02 -5.40
CA ASP A 32 -6.65 5.05 -6.42
C ASP A 32 -6.59 6.43 -5.78
N GLU A 33 -7.50 6.71 -4.86
CA GLU A 33 -7.50 7.97 -4.15
C GLU A 33 -6.27 8.12 -3.27
N LEU A 34 -5.92 7.05 -2.54
CA LEU A 34 -4.70 7.05 -1.73
C LEU A 34 -3.45 7.23 -2.59
N ASN A 35 -3.45 6.65 -3.78
CA ASN A 35 -2.34 6.82 -4.70
C ASN A 35 -2.16 8.29 -5.06
N PHE A 36 -3.27 8.96 -5.37
CA PHE A 36 -3.23 10.39 -5.69
C PHE A 36 -2.74 11.22 -4.50
N LEU A 37 -3.28 10.95 -3.31
CA LEU A 37 -2.90 11.67 -2.10
C LEU A 37 -1.42 11.43 -1.75
N THR A 38 -0.95 10.21 -1.94
CA THR A 38 0.45 9.87 -1.71
C THR A 38 1.35 10.69 -2.62
N TYR A 39 0.98 10.76 -3.89
CA TYR A 39 1.76 11.52 -4.86
C TYR A 39 1.81 13.00 -4.48
N THR A 40 0.68 13.58 -4.09
CA THR A 40 0.65 15.00 -3.71
C THR A 40 1.45 15.27 -2.44
N ALA A 41 1.63 14.27 -1.60
CA ALA A 41 2.44 14.38 -0.39
C ALA A 41 3.94 14.13 -0.63
N GLY A 42 4.33 13.88 -1.88
CA GLY A 42 5.73 13.68 -2.21
C GLY A 42 6.18 12.23 -2.28
N GLY A 43 5.23 11.30 -2.21
CA GLY A 43 5.55 9.88 -2.32
C GLY A 43 5.29 9.34 -3.71
N LYS A 44 5.69 8.13 -3.93
CA LYS A 44 5.43 7.41 -5.17
C LYS A 44 4.99 6.00 -4.82
N VAL A 45 3.80 5.61 -5.27
CA VAL A 45 3.30 4.26 -5.02
C VAL A 45 4.03 3.28 -5.92
N SER A 46 4.79 2.39 -5.31
CA SER A 46 5.56 1.37 -6.00
C SER A 46 4.72 0.14 -6.29
N LYS A 47 3.85 -0.24 -5.35
CA LYS A 47 3.02 -1.42 -5.51
C LYS A 47 1.83 -1.36 -4.57
N ARG A 48 0.76 -2.04 -4.96
CA ARG A 48 -0.43 -2.23 -4.13
C ARG A 48 -0.49 -3.71 -3.76
N PHE A 49 -0.62 -4.00 -2.48
CA PHE A 49 -0.87 -5.35 -2.01
C PHE A 49 -2.32 -5.44 -1.57
N THR A 50 -3.04 -6.42 -2.08
CA THR A 50 -4.42 -6.63 -1.66
C THR A 50 -4.60 -8.09 -1.29
N GLN A 51 -5.49 -8.36 -0.36
CA GLN A 51 -5.79 -9.72 0.06
C GLN A 51 -7.25 -9.81 0.45
N LYS A 52 -7.89 -10.91 0.06
CA LYS A 52 -9.27 -11.18 0.46
C LYS A 52 -9.25 -11.95 1.77
N MET A 53 -9.90 -11.39 2.79
CA MET A 53 -10.00 -12.01 4.11
C MET A 53 -11.36 -11.68 4.70
N GLU A 54 -11.87 -12.54 5.58
CA GLU A 54 -13.12 -12.22 6.26
C GLU A 54 -12.94 -11.06 7.22
N SER A 55 -11.81 -11.02 7.88
CA SER A 55 -11.47 -9.95 8.80
C SER A 55 -9.96 -9.81 8.88
N PRO A 56 -9.46 -8.66 9.32
CA PRO A 56 -8.01 -8.49 9.48
C PRO A 56 -7.47 -9.46 10.51
N ASP A 57 -6.25 -9.93 10.29
CA ASP A 57 -5.57 -10.75 11.28
C ASP A 57 -5.25 -9.86 12.49
N PRO A 58 -5.57 -10.32 13.72
CA PRO A 58 -5.36 -9.48 14.90
C PRO A 58 -3.89 -9.13 15.15
N LYS A 59 -2.97 -9.94 14.66
CA LYS A 59 -1.55 -9.72 14.89
C LYS A 59 -0.85 -9.07 13.72
N TYR A 60 -1.18 -9.48 12.51
CA TYR A 60 -0.44 -9.03 11.32
C TYR A 60 -1.26 -8.20 10.35
N PHE A 61 -2.56 -8.03 10.55
CA PHE A 61 -3.47 -7.37 9.63
C PHE A 61 -3.70 -8.21 8.36
N LEU A 62 -2.64 -8.62 7.69
CA LEU A 62 -2.69 -9.52 6.54
C LEU A 62 -2.48 -10.96 6.98
N GLY A 63 -2.79 -11.91 6.11
CA GLY A 63 -2.38 -13.28 6.33
C GLY A 63 -0.86 -13.37 6.37
N LYS A 64 -0.34 -14.35 7.09
CA LYS A 64 1.11 -14.45 7.30
C LYS A 64 1.90 -14.54 6.00
N GLY A 65 1.41 -15.33 5.03
CA GLY A 65 2.10 -15.43 3.74
C GLY A 65 2.20 -14.12 3.01
N LYS A 66 1.09 -13.36 3.00
CA LYS A 66 1.07 -12.05 2.35
C LYS A 66 1.96 -11.06 3.10
N MET A 67 1.98 -11.14 4.42
CA MET A 67 2.85 -10.28 5.22
C MET A 67 4.32 -10.57 4.92
N ASP A 68 4.68 -11.85 4.77
CA ASP A 68 6.06 -12.21 4.41
C ASP A 68 6.43 -11.66 3.04
N GLU A 69 5.51 -11.73 2.07
CA GLU A 69 5.72 -11.14 0.75
C GLU A 69 5.94 -9.63 0.86
N LEU A 70 5.11 -8.97 1.66
CA LEU A 70 5.21 -7.53 1.85
C LEU A 70 6.55 -7.15 2.45
N GLN A 71 6.98 -7.87 3.48
CA GLN A 71 8.26 -7.59 4.12
C GLN A 71 9.43 -7.77 3.16
N SER A 72 9.40 -8.82 2.36
CA SER A 72 10.43 -9.04 1.35
C SER A 72 10.45 -7.94 0.32
N TYR A 73 9.28 -7.53 -0.15
CA TYR A 73 9.18 -6.46 -1.14
C TYR A 73 9.72 -5.15 -0.59
N VAL A 74 9.35 -4.83 0.65
CA VAL A 74 9.81 -3.61 1.31
C VAL A 74 11.33 -3.58 1.41
N LYS A 75 11.91 -4.71 1.76
CA LYS A 75 13.36 -4.80 1.93
C LYS A 75 14.10 -4.71 0.60
N VAL A 76 13.66 -5.50 -0.37
CA VAL A 76 14.33 -5.59 -1.68
C VAL A 76 14.23 -4.27 -2.45
N ASN A 77 13.10 -3.61 -2.35
CA ASN A 77 12.83 -2.39 -3.13
C ASN A 77 13.06 -1.11 -2.35
N GLU A 78 13.60 -1.21 -1.15
CA GLU A 78 13.92 -0.05 -0.32
C GLU A 78 12.72 0.87 -0.14
N ILE A 79 11.60 0.28 0.24
CA ILE A 79 10.35 1.03 0.44
C ILE A 79 10.46 1.89 1.70
N GLY A 80 10.09 3.16 1.57
CA GLY A 80 10.18 4.11 2.68
C GLY A 80 8.96 4.13 3.58
N SER A 81 7.79 3.80 3.04
CA SER A 81 6.58 3.78 3.87
C SER A 81 5.57 2.78 3.34
N VAL A 82 4.71 2.33 4.23
CA VAL A 82 3.61 1.40 3.91
C VAL A 82 2.34 1.99 4.49
N ILE A 83 1.32 2.11 3.66
CA ILE A 83 0.02 2.64 4.09
C ILE A 83 -0.99 1.50 4.07
N PHE A 84 -1.58 1.23 5.22
CA PHE A 84 -2.62 0.22 5.37
C PHE A 84 -3.99 0.88 5.35
N ASP A 85 -4.87 0.30 4.60
CA ASP A 85 -6.24 0.77 4.54
C ASP A 85 -7.21 -0.24 5.15
#